data_ad7c2ebc8a49c3359a6034da8e909085
#
_entry.id   ad7c2ebc8a49c3359a6034da8e909085
#
_cell.length_a   1.000
_cell.length_b   1.000
_cell.length_c   1.000
_cell.angle_alpha   90.00
_cell.angle_beta   90.00
_cell.angle_gamma   90.00
#
_symmetry.space_group_name_H-M   'P 1'
#
loop_
_entity.id
_entity.type
_entity.pdbx_description
1 polymer ?
#
loop_
_entity_poly.entity_id
_entity_poly.type
_entity_poly.pdbx_seq_one_letter_code
_entity_poly.pdbx_strand_id
1 'polypeptide(L)'
;SQLGYMFFAAGVGAYGAAMFHLFTHAFFKALLFLGAGSVIHAMHHEQDMRYYGNLRKHIPLTFWAMLAGTLAITGVGILGVFGFAGFYSKDSILEAAFASGTEMGQAAFWIGAFAALLTSFYSWRLMFLTFWGKPRWIQSEHIQHAVHDAHGHGDHAHGAHYDGDHAHDSHGDGTGGYHPHESPWTMLVPLGVLSLGAVFAGFVFHHSFIDDAAFWNGAIAYDEHLIHAMHGVPLWVKLTATCVMLIGLAIAWLAYIKDTTIPAKTVEQITPIYRFFYNKWYFDELYNLIFIKPAFWFGRQFWQRGDVGIIDRFGPNGVQHILVSAGDGTHGQLRSSRSRTFAASEV
;
A
#
# COMPACT_ATOMS: atom_id res chain seq x y z
N SER A 1 9.62 -5.01 2.99
CA SER A 1 10.83 -4.80 3.81
C SER A 1 10.62 -5.12 5.28
N GLN A 2 9.53 -4.66 5.93
CA GLN A 2 9.37 -4.82 7.40
C GLN A 2 9.29 -6.29 7.83
N LEU A 3 8.53 -7.15 7.13
CA LEU A 3 8.56 -8.60 7.39
C LEU A 3 9.95 -9.18 7.15
N GLY A 4 10.68 -8.71 6.13
CA GLY A 4 12.06 -9.12 5.89
C GLY A 4 12.97 -8.87 7.09
N TYR A 5 12.82 -7.74 7.79
CA TYR A 5 13.55 -7.48 9.04
C TYR A 5 13.24 -8.53 10.12
N MET A 6 11.97 -8.89 10.30
CA MET A 6 11.57 -9.91 11.29
C MET A 6 12.16 -11.28 10.94
N PHE A 7 12.11 -11.66 9.65
CA PHE A 7 12.63 -12.95 9.20
C PHE A 7 14.14 -13.06 9.36
N PHE A 8 14.91 -12.07 8.97
CA PHE A 8 16.36 -12.18 9.16
C PHE A 8 16.80 -12.02 10.62
N ALA A 9 16.05 -11.25 11.43
CA ALA A 9 16.28 -11.21 12.88
C ALA A 9 16.06 -12.60 13.52
N ALA A 10 14.98 -13.26 13.16
CA ALA A 10 14.74 -14.65 13.57
C ALA A 10 15.82 -15.61 13.02
N GLY A 11 16.28 -15.37 11.78
CA GLY A 11 17.32 -16.18 11.13
C GLY A 11 18.69 -16.10 11.80
N VAL A 12 19.01 -14.99 12.47
CA VAL A 12 20.23 -14.85 13.27
C VAL A 12 20.04 -15.21 14.75
N GLY A 13 18.86 -15.70 15.14
CA GLY A 13 18.56 -16.11 16.52
C GLY A 13 18.02 -14.99 17.42
N ALA A 14 17.87 -13.75 16.92
CA ALA A 14 17.35 -12.61 17.67
C ALA A 14 15.81 -12.62 17.72
N TYR A 15 15.21 -13.66 18.26
CA TYR A 15 13.74 -13.84 18.29
C TYR A 15 13.02 -12.72 19.04
N GLY A 16 13.58 -12.27 20.17
CA GLY A 16 13.05 -11.13 20.93
C GLY A 16 12.96 -9.87 20.08
N ALA A 17 14.01 -9.55 19.33
CA ALA A 17 14.04 -8.39 18.43
C ALA A 17 13.04 -8.53 17.27
N ALA A 18 12.89 -9.74 16.70
CA ALA A 18 11.90 -10.02 15.66
C ALA A 18 10.47 -9.78 16.16
N MET A 19 10.13 -10.30 17.35
CA MET A 19 8.82 -10.12 17.98
C MET A 19 8.59 -8.69 18.44
N PHE A 20 9.61 -8.01 18.92
CA PHE A 20 9.53 -6.60 19.27
C PHE A 20 9.23 -5.73 18.05
N HIS A 21 9.87 -6.03 16.93
CA HIS A 21 9.56 -5.31 15.69
C HIS A 21 8.15 -5.63 15.19
N LEU A 22 7.67 -6.87 15.32
CA LEU A 22 6.27 -7.22 15.01
C LEU A 22 5.29 -6.39 15.86
N PHE A 23 5.55 -6.27 17.15
CA PHE A 23 4.71 -5.50 18.07
C PHE A 23 4.69 -4.00 17.71
N THR A 24 5.85 -3.38 17.54
CA THR A 24 5.92 -1.95 17.16
C THR A 24 5.39 -1.71 15.75
N HIS A 25 5.62 -2.65 14.82
CA HIS A 25 5.13 -2.62 13.45
C HIS A 25 3.60 -2.59 13.39
N ALA A 26 2.92 -3.31 14.28
CA ALA A 26 1.46 -3.32 14.33
C ALA A 26 0.90 -1.89 14.52
N PHE A 27 1.50 -1.10 15.41
CA PHE A 27 1.06 0.28 15.65
C PHE A 27 1.30 1.19 14.43
N PHE A 28 2.54 1.31 13.98
CA PHE A 28 2.84 2.29 12.93
C PHE A 28 2.33 1.85 11.55
N LYS A 29 2.19 0.54 11.32
CA LYS A 29 1.66 0.06 10.03
C LYS A 29 0.15 0.27 9.95
N ALA A 30 -0.59 -0.11 10.99
CA ALA A 30 -2.02 0.16 11.06
C ALA A 30 -2.28 1.68 10.99
N LEU A 31 -1.50 2.50 11.71
CA LEU A 31 -1.59 3.95 11.68
C LEU A 31 -1.44 4.51 10.25
N LEU A 32 -0.41 4.09 9.53
CA LEU A 32 -0.16 4.58 8.17
C LEU A 32 -1.23 4.14 7.18
N PHE A 33 -1.77 2.91 7.32
CA PHE A 33 -2.83 2.42 6.45
C PHE A 33 -4.18 3.09 6.73
N LEU A 34 -4.57 3.20 8.00
CA LEU A 34 -5.80 3.91 8.36
C LEU A 34 -5.68 5.40 8.04
N GLY A 35 -4.51 5.99 8.24
CA GLY A 35 -4.23 7.38 7.87
C GLY A 35 -4.32 7.63 6.37
N ALA A 36 -3.81 6.70 5.55
CA ALA A 36 -3.99 6.75 4.10
C ALA A 36 -5.48 6.65 3.73
N GLY A 37 -6.26 5.78 4.40
CA GLY A 37 -7.71 5.71 4.24
C GLY A 37 -8.41 7.03 4.60
N SER A 38 -7.95 7.71 5.65
CA SER A 38 -8.45 9.03 6.02
C SER A 38 -8.16 10.09 4.96
N VAL A 39 -6.97 10.08 4.34
CA VAL A 39 -6.63 10.97 3.22
C VAL A 39 -7.50 10.69 2.00
N ILE A 40 -7.68 9.42 1.63
CA ILE A 40 -8.52 8.99 0.50
C ILE A 40 -9.98 9.42 0.73
N HIS A 41 -10.49 9.28 1.95
CA HIS A 41 -11.82 9.75 2.33
C HIS A 41 -11.95 11.27 2.18
N ALA A 42 -10.97 12.03 2.67
CA ALA A 42 -10.93 13.48 2.56
C ALA A 42 -10.83 13.98 1.10
N MET A 43 -10.33 13.14 0.20
CA MET A 43 -10.11 13.46 -1.23
C MET A 43 -11.13 12.76 -2.15
N HIS A 44 -12.34 12.50 -1.65
CA HIS A 44 -13.45 11.91 -2.40
C HIS A 44 -13.05 10.65 -3.19
N HIS A 45 -12.39 9.71 -2.50
CA HIS A 45 -11.90 8.43 -3.04
C HIS A 45 -10.77 8.51 -4.08
N GLU A 46 -10.18 9.68 -4.33
CA GLU A 46 -8.94 9.77 -5.10
C GLU A 46 -7.81 9.04 -4.33
N GLN A 47 -7.08 8.17 -5.02
CA GLN A 47 -6.00 7.36 -4.44
C GLN A 47 -4.62 7.78 -4.96
N ASP A 48 -4.56 8.51 -6.06
CA ASP A 48 -3.29 8.90 -6.65
C ASP A 48 -2.72 10.14 -5.98
N MET A 49 -1.64 9.95 -5.22
CA MET A 49 -0.98 11.05 -4.51
C MET A 49 -0.40 12.14 -5.43
N ARG A 50 -0.32 11.89 -6.75
CA ARG A 50 0.11 12.92 -7.73
C ARG A 50 -0.88 14.06 -7.84
N TYR A 51 -2.15 13.80 -7.53
CA TYR A 51 -3.22 14.79 -7.51
C TYR A 51 -3.41 15.46 -6.15
N TYR A 52 -2.67 15.06 -5.11
CA TYR A 52 -2.72 15.68 -3.79
C TYR A 52 -1.88 16.97 -3.73
N GLY A 53 -1.64 17.46 -2.55
CA GLY A 53 -0.79 18.60 -2.22
C GLY A 53 -1.42 19.52 -1.20
N ASN A 54 -0.62 20.06 -0.30
CA ASN A 54 -1.00 21.03 0.73
C ASN A 54 -2.10 20.57 1.70
N LEU A 55 -2.36 19.26 1.82
CA LEU A 55 -3.44 18.73 2.65
C LEU A 55 -3.26 18.98 4.15
N ARG A 56 -2.04 19.28 4.63
CA ARG A 56 -1.78 19.59 6.05
C ARG A 56 -2.62 20.71 6.63
N LYS A 57 -3.11 21.64 5.78
CA LYS A 57 -3.94 22.77 6.22
C LYS A 57 -5.42 22.39 6.33
N HIS A 58 -5.85 21.38 5.58
CA HIS A 58 -7.26 20.98 5.49
C HIS A 58 -7.58 19.81 6.42
N ILE A 59 -6.63 18.88 6.60
CA ILE A 59 -6.76 17.68 7.45
C ILE A 59 -5.61 17.58 8.46
N PRO A 60 -5.50 18.52 9.42
CA PRO A 60 -4.37 18.62 10.33
C PRO A 60 -4.25 17.43 11.30
N LEU A 61 -5.34 16.84 11.79
CA LEU A 61 -5.28 15.69 12.69
C LEU A 61 -4.76 14.45 11.97
N THR A 62 -5.26 14.18 10.77
CA THR A 62 -4.75 13.12 9.90
C THR A 62 -3.28 13.34 9.54
N PHE A 63 -2.88 14.60 9.26
CA PHE A 63 -1.48 14.94 9.01
C PHE A 63 -0.55 14.57 10.17
N TRP A 64 -0.89 14.95 11.41
CA TRP A 64 -0.06 14.64 12.58
C TRP A 64 0.01 13.14 12.86
N ALA A 65 -1.10 12.41 12.68
CA ALA A 65 -1.11 10.96 12.78
C ALA A 65 -0.21 10.29 11.74
N MET A 66 -0.30 10.71 10.47
CA MET A 66 0.56 10.21 9.39
C MET A 66 2.03 10.59 9.61
N LEU A 67 2.30 11.77 10.15
CA LEU A 67 3.67 12.17 10.51
C LEU A 67 4.23 11.28 11.62
N ALA A 68 3.48 11.01 12.69
CA ALA A 68 3.91 10.12 13.76
C ALA A 68 4.21 8.70 13.23
N GLY A 69 3.34 8.16 12.37
CA GLY A 69 3.58 6.88 11.70
C GLY A 69 4.81 6.89 10.79
N THR A 70 5.03 7.99 10.08
CA THR A 70 6.21 8.16 9.20
C THR A 70 7.50 8.24 10.01
N LEU A 71 7.52 8.99 11.11
CA LEU A 71 8.67 9.06 12.01
C LEU A 71 8.96 7.70 12.65
N ALA A 72 7.91 6.94 13.00
CA ALA A 72 8.08 5.60 13.53
C ALA A 72 8.60 4.60 12.48
N ILE A 73 8.00 4.52 11.28
CA ILE A 73 8.45 3.57 10.26
C ILE A 73 9.84 3.89 9.72
N THR A 74 10.24 5.14 9.67
CA THR A 74 11.59 5.55 9.26
C THR A 74 12.62 5.32 10.36
N GLY A 75 12.18 5.17 11.62
CA GLY A 75 13.05 4.95 12.76
C GLY A 75 13.75 6.23 13.21
N VAL A 76 13.01 7.34 13.29
CA VAL A 76 13.56 8.59 13.80
C VAL A 76 13.79 8.50 15.30
N GLY A 77 15.01 8.81 15.74
CA GLY A 77 15.38 8.82 17.13
C GLY A 77 16.77 9.41 17.34
N ILE A 78 17.08 9.70 18.60
CA ILE A 78 18.38 10.17 19.06
C ILE A 78 18.89 9.15 20.07
N LEU A 79 20.01 8.52 19.74
CA LEU A 79 20.64 7.51 20.58
C LEU A 79 20.84 8.02 22.03
N GLY A 80 20.34 7.27 23.02
CA GLY A 80 20.44 7.60 24.43
C GLY A 80 19.46 8.67 24.94
N VAL A 81 18.58 9.23 24.09
CA VAL A 81 17.60 10.24 24.49
C VAL A 81 16.16 9.71 24.31
N PHE A 82 15.69 9.67 23.08
CA PHE A 82 14.35 9.24 22.73
C PHE A 82 14.29 8.87 21.26
N GLY A 83 13.42 7.90 20.91
CA GLY A 83 13.12 7.54 19.54
C GLY A 83 11.70 7.05 19.41
N PHE A 84 11.17 7.11 18.21
CA PHE A 84 9.88 6.50 17.84
C PHE A 84 9.99 4.98 17.86
N ALA A 85 8.86 4.28 17.88
CA ALA A 85 8.82 2.83 18.08
C ALA A 85 9.72 2.03 17.11
N GLY A 86 9.78 2.44 15.84
CA GLY A 86 10.63 1.79 14.84
C GLY A 86 12.13 2.07 14.99
N PHE A 87 12.52 3.12 15.68
CA PHE A 87 13.93 3.36 16.03
C PHE A 87 14.45 2.22 16.88
N TYR A 88 13.83 1.98 18.03
CA TYR A 88 14.27 0.91 18.94
C TYR A 88 14.24 -0.47 18.28
N SER A 89 13.16 -0.81 17.59
CA SER A 89 13.00 -2.17 17.08
C SER A 89 13.84 -2.48 15.85
N LYS A 90 14.05 -1.52 14.93
CA LYS A 90 14.92 -1.75 13.76
C LYS A 90 16.40 -1.72 14.11
N ASP A 91 16.79 -0.81 14.98
CA ASP A 91 18.18 -0.71 15.40
C ASP A 91 18.61 -2.01 16.11
N SER A 92 17.79 -2.54 17.03
CA SER A 92 18.05 -3.84 17.67
C SER A 92 18.20 -4.97 16.63
N ILE A 93 17.42 -4.99 15.56
CA ILE A 93 17.54 -6.01 14.50
C ILE A 93 18.85 -5.85 13.73
N LEU A 94 19.23 -4.63 13.34
CA LEU A 94 20.47 -4.40 12.63
C LEU A 94 21.69 -4.69 13.51
N GLU A 95 21.65 -4.30 14.78
CA GLU A 95 22.68 -4.64 15.76
C GLU A 95 22.81 -6.16 15.92
N ALA A 96 21.71 -6.91 16.04
CA ALA A 96 21.72 -8.36 16.13
C ALA A 96 22.31 -9.02 14.88
N ALA A 97 21.92 -8.54 13.70
CA ALA A 97 22.44 -9.07 12.43
C ALA A 97 23.95 -8.90 12.32
N PHE A 98 24.46 -7.72 12.73
CA PHE A 98 25.90 -7.46 12.76
C PHE A 98 26.61 -8.28 13.86
N ALA A 99 26.05 -8.32 15.06
CA ALA A 99 26.60 -9.00 16.23
C ALA A 99 26.68 -10.53 16.06
N SER A 100 25.86 -11.12 15.20
CA SER A 100 25.88 -12.57 14.92
C SER A 100 27.23 -13.08 14.39
N GLY A 101 28.08 -12.19 13.86
CA GLY A 101 29.43 -12.53 13.36
C GLY A 101 29.44 -13.46 12.14
N THR A 102 28.28 -13.84 11.62
CA THR A 102 28.16 -14.73 10.44
C THR A 102 28.15 -13.94 9.13
N GLU A 103 28.58 -14.57 8.03
CA GLU A 103 28.52 -13.94 6.69
C GLU A 103 27.08 -13.59 6.31
N MET A 104 26.12 -14.44 6.65
CA MET A 104 24.69 -14.18 6.40
C MET A 104 24.19 -13.02 7.23
N GLY A 105 24.63 -12.89 8.49
CA GLY A 105 24.28 -11.75 9.34
C GLY A 105 24.87 -10.44 8.82
N GLN A 106 26.11 -10.44 8.33
CA GLN A 106 26.71 -9.29 7.68
C GLN A 106 25.95 -8.88 6.40
N ALA A 107 25.58 -9.84 5.55
CA ALA A 107 24.77 -9.60 4.38
C ALA A 107 23.40 -9.03 4.77
N ALA A 108 22.73 -9.59 5.78
CA ALA A 108 21.45 -9.12 6.30
C ALA A 108 21.54 -7.68 6.85
N PHE A 109 22.63 -7.34 7.55
CA PHE A 109 22.88 -5.98 8.03
C PHE A 109 22.91 -4.96 6.87
N TRP A 110 23.70 -5.22 5.82
CA TRP A 110 23.82 -4.28 4.70
C TRP A 110 22.54 -4.19 3.86
N ILE A 111 21.88 -5.33 3.60
CA ILE A 111 20.58 -5.36 2.92
C ILE A 111 19.53 -4.62 3.76
N GLY A 112 19.53 -4.82 5.07
CA GLY A 112 18.67 -4.10 6.00
C GLY A 112 18.92 -2.59 6.01
N ALA A 113 20.18 -2.16 6.09
CA ALA A 113 20.55 -0.75 6.02
C ALA A 113 20.09 -0.10 4.69
N PHE A 114 20.29 -0.78 3.55
CA PHE A 114 19.77 -0.33 2.26
C PHE A 114 18.25 -0.26 2.22
N ALA A 115 17.56 -1.25 2.77
CA ALA A 115 16.10 -1.23 2.89
C ALA A 115 15.60 -0.09 3.79
N ALA A 116 16.34 0.28 4.85
CA ALA A 116 16.02 1.43 5.70
C ALA A 116 16.14 2.76 4.94
N LEU A 117 17.17 2.91 4.09
CA LEU A 117 17.33 4.06 3.22
C LEU A 117 16.14 4.22 2.27
N LEU A 118 15.76 3.12 1.57
CA LEU A 118 14.61 3.12 0.67
C LEU A 118 13.30 3.39 1.42
N THR A 119 13.15 2.84 2.63
CA THR A 119 11.97 3.06 3.48
C THR A 119 11.84 4.53 3.84
N SER A 120 12.93 5.18 4.24
CA SER A 120 12.94 6.61 4.52
C SER A 120 12.56 7.41 3.26
N PHE A 121 13.20 7.12 2.14
CA PHE A 121 12.94 7.84 0.89
C PHE A 121 11.46 7.78 0.47
N TYR A 122 10.84 6.58 0.38
CA TYR A 122 9.47 6.49 -0.09
C TYR A 122 8.44 7.03 0.92
N SER A 123 8.72 6.90 2.21
CA SER A 123 7.81 7.43 3.25
C SER A 123 7.79 8.96 3.24
N TRP A 124 8.94 9.59 3.12
CA TRP A 124 9.03 11.06 2.99
C TRP A 124 8.51 11.56 1.64
N ARG A 125 8.71 10.79 0.54
CA ARG A 125 8.08 11.09 -0.75
C ARG A 125 6.56 11.16 -0.61
N LEU A 126 5.94 10.17 0.05
CA LEU A 126 4.49 10.15 0.31
C LEU A 126 4.08 11.40 1.11
N MET A 127 4.76 11.69 2.19
CA MET A 127 4.46 12.86 3.03
C MET A 127 4.57 14.17 2.24
N PHE A 128 5.63 14.37 1.47
CA PHE A 128 5.84 15.60 0.70
C PHE A 128 4.81 15.78 -0.41
N LEU A 129 4.47 14.75 -1.15
CA LEU A 129 3.48 14.84 -2.22
C LEU A 129 2.05 15.04 -1.69
N THR A 130 1.73 14.49 -0.53
CA THR A 130 0.38 14.55 0.05
C THR A 130 0.16 15.85 0.81
N PHE A 131 1.08 16.22 1.68
CA PHE A 131 0.84 17.26 2.69
C PHE A 131 1.54 18.58 2.41
N TRP A 132 2.52 18.60 1.51
CA TRP A 132 3.25 19.82 1.11
C TRP A 132 3.01 20.14 -0.37
N GLY A 133 3.63 21.23 -0.81
CA GLY A 133 3.52 21.71 -2.19
C GLY A 133 2.22 22.47 -2.46
N LYS A 134 1.90 22.60 -3.75
CA LYS A 134 0.66 23.24 -4.22
C LYS A 134 -0.42 22.21 -4.45
N PRO A 135 -1.70 22.54 -4.23
CA PRO A 135 -2.82 21.69 -4.60
C PRO A 135 -2.79 21.35 -6.10
N ARG A 136 -3.10 20.11 -6.44
CA ARG A 136 -3.18 19.61 -7.82
C ARG A 136 -4.51 18.90 -8.09
N TRP A 137 -5.50 19.15 -7.27
CA TRP A 137 -6.77 18.41 -7.24
C TRP A 137 -7.61 18.59 -8.50
N ILE A 138 -7.49 19.76 -9.15
CA ILE A 138 -8.15 20.04 -10.43
C ILE A 138 -7.78 19.05 -11.54
N GLN A 139 -6.67 18.33 -11.40
CA GLN A 139 -6.22 17.36 -12.39
C GLN A 139 -6.84 15.96 -12.20
N SER A 140 -7.58 15.74 -11.10
CA SER A 140 -8.25 14.49 -10.80
C SER A 140 -9.67 14.48 -11.34
N GLU A 141 -10.00 13.50 -12.19
CA GLU A 141 -11.37 13.28 -12.69
C GLU A 141 -12.34 13.00 -11.55
N HIS A 142 -11.94 12.22 -10.55
CA HIS A 142 -12.77 11.90 -9.38
C HIS A 142 -13.20 13.15 -8.63
N ILE A 143 -12.29 14.09 -8.44
CA ILE A 143 -12.57 15.35 -7.72
C ILE A 143 -13.41 16.29 -8.57
N GLN A 144 -13.16 16.35 -9.88
CA GLN A 144 -14.00 17.14 -10.81
C GLN A 144 -15.44 16.65 -10.82
N HIS A 145 -15.67 15.34 -10.84
CA HIS A 145 -17.02 14.77 -10.73
C HIS A 145 -17.68 15.15 -9.40
N ALA A 146 -16.97 15.06 -8.28
CA ALA A 146 -17.49 15.42 -6.97
C ALA A 146 -17.93 16.89 -6.88
N VAL A 147 -17.16 17.79 -7.49
CA VAL A 147 -17.51 19.22 -7.54
C VAL A 147 -18.73 19.45 -8.44
N HIS A 148 -18.79 18.77 -9.59
CA HIS A 148 -19.92 18.90 -10.52
C HIS A 148 -21.22 18.37 -9.91
N ASP A 149 -21.19 17.23 -9.22
CA ASP A 149 -22.36 16.65 -8.54
C ASP A 149 -22.86 17.54 -7.39
N ALA A 150 -21.94 18.17 -6.65
CA ALA A 150 -22.30 19.12 -5.59
C ALA A 150 -23.03 20.38 -6.13
N HIS A 151 -22.70 20.82 -7.33
CA HIS A 151 -23.39 21.94 -8.00
C HIS A 151 -24.67 21.54 -8.73
N GLY A 152 -24.78 20.27 -9.20
CA GLY A 152 -25.95 19.77 -9.95
C GLY A 152 -27.20 19.51 -9.12
N HIS A 153 -27.11 19.38 -7.79
CA HIS A 153 -28.26 19.16 -6.90
C HIS A 153 -28.88 20.47 -6.37
N GLY A 154 -28.41 21.64 -6.81
CA GLY A 154 -28.90 22.95 -6.36
C GLY A 154 -30.09 23.52 -7.17
N ASP A 155 -30.49 22.95 -8.31
CA ASP A 155 -31.41 23.59 -9.25
C ASP A 155 -32.88 23.17 -9.17
N HIS A 156 -33.36 22.63 -8.05
CA HIS A 156 -34.79 22.39 -7.85
C HIS A 156 -35.36 23.03 -6.57
N ALA A 157 -35.04 24.27 -6.29
CA ALA A 157 -35.81 25.08 -5.33
C ALA A 157 -35.97 26.51 -5.86
N HIS A 158 -37.22 26.87 -6.09
CA HIS A 158 -37.79 28.10 -6.58
C HIS A 158 -37.05 29.42 -6.27
N GLY A 159 -36.87 30.19 -7.32
CA GLY A 159 -36.99 31.63 -7.46
C GLY A 159 -36.65 32.52 -6.26
N ALA A 160 -35.42 33.02 -6.23
CA ALA A 160 -35.11 34.36 -5.73
C ALA A 160 -33.91 34.88 -6.50
N HIS A 161 -34.13 35.91 -7.30
CA HIS A 161 -33.09 36.74 -7.89
C HIS A 161 -32.15 37.25 -6.78
N TYR A 162 -30.91 36.84 -6.84
CA TYR A 162 -29.81 37.58 -6.24
C TYR A 162 -28.74 37.74 -7.32
N ASP A 163 -28.75 38.96 -7.90
CA ASP A 163 -27.58 39.52 -8.60
C ASP A 163 -26.45 39.59 -7.60
N GLY A 164 -25.38 38.87 -7.88
CA GLY A 164 -24.14 38.91 -7.10
C GLY A 164 -23.04 38.26 -7.90
N ASP A 165 -22.35 39.08 -8.72
CA ASP A 165 -21.05 38.82 -9.33
C ASP A 165 -20.06 38.25 -8.31
N HIS A 166 -19.93 36.92 -8.23
CA HIS A 166 -18.80 36.22 -7.64
C HIS A 166 -18.45 34.98 -8.45
N ALA A 167 -18.20 35.16 -9.74
CA ALA A 167 -17.36 34.27 -10.52
C ALA A 167 -15.91 34.48 -10.05
N HIS A 168 -15.57 34.04 -8.81
CA HIS A 168 -14.19 34.05 -8.36
C HIS A 168 -13.43 32.91 -9.03
N ASP A 169 -12.36 33.28 -9.71
CA ASP A 169 -11.28 32.50 -10.28
C ASP A 169 -10.87 31.26 -9.42
N SER A 170 -11.69 30.21 -9.41
CA SER A 170 -11.37 28.95 -8.76
C SER A 170 -10.34 28.11 -9.52
N HIS A 171 -9.93 28.59 -10.70
CA HIS A 171 -9.01 27.87 -11.60
C HIS A 171 -7.53 28.16 -11.34
N GLY A 172 -7.18 29.17 -10.52
CA GLY A 172 -5.80 29.60 -10.30
C GLY A 172 -5.06 28.93 -9.15
N ASP A 173 -5.77 28.35 -8.16
CA ASP A 173 -5.19 27.79 -6.93
C ASP A 173 -4.91 26.28 -6.98
N GLY A 174 -5.33 25.59 -8.02
CA GLY A 174 -5.18 24.14 -8.22
C GLY A 174 -6.18 23.28 -7.43
N THR A 175 -7.17 23.90 -6.77
CA THR A 175 -8.18 23.16 -5.97
C THR A 175 -9.40 22.73 -6.79
N GLY A 176 -9.68 23.43 -7.89
CA GLY A 176 -10.91 23.21 -8.68
C GLY A 176 -12.19 23.44 -7.89
N GLY A 177 -12.14 24.22 -6.81
CA GLY A 177 -13.29 24.48 -5.93
C GLY A 177 -13.58 23.37 -4.92
N TYR A 178 -12.76 22.32 -4.86
CA TYR A 178 -12.91 21.25 -3.86
C TYR A 178 -12.28 21.61 -2.53
N HIS A 179 -12.97 21.32 -1.42
CA HIS A 179 -12.50 21.56 -0.06
C HIS A 179 -12.42 20.25 0.73
N PRO A 180 -11.22 19.66 0.90
CA PRO A 180 -11.05 18.48 1.74
C PRO A 180 -11.45 18.76 3.19
N HIS A 181 -12.10 17.80 3.82
CA HIS A 181 -12.51 17.88 5.21
C HIS A 181 -11.89 16.78 6.04
N GLU A 182 -11.73 17.01 7.33
CA GLU A 182 -11.21 16.01 8.27
C GLU A 182 -12.17 14.82 8.37
N SER A 183 -11.63 13.64 8.61
CA SER A 183 -12.42 12.43 8.78
C SER A 183 -13.24 12.47 10.08
N PRO A 184 -14.36 11.71 10.17
CA PRO A 184 -15.18 11.64 11.37
C PRO A 184 -14.42 11.04 12.56
N TRP A 185 -14.88 11.34 13.78
CA TRP A 185 -14.24 10.88 15.02
C TRP A 185 -14.08 9.36 15.11
N THR A 186 -14.97 8.61 14.50
CA THR A 186 -14.89 7.14 14.41
C THR A 186 -13.61 6.66 13.72
N MET A 187 -13.04 7.46 12.83
CA MET A 187 -11.75 7.19 12.16
C MET A 187 -10.59 7.84 12.91
N LEU A 188 -10.78 9.03 13.48
CA LEU A 188 -9.70 9.77 14.15
C LEU A 188 -9.31 9.18 15.50
N VAL A 189 -10.25 8.62 16.28
CA VAL A 189 -9.94 7.99 17.57
C VAL A 189 -8.97 6.81 17.42
N PRO A 190 -9.19 5.82 16.52
CA PRO A 190 -8.21 4.78 16.26
C PRO A 190 -6.84 5.33 15.81
N LEU A 191 -6.81 6.36 14.97
CA LEU A 191 -5.57 7.01 14.55
C LEU A 191 -4.81 7.60 15.74
N GLY A 192 -5.52 8.24 16.68
CA GLY A 192 -4.95 8.79 17.90
C GLY A 192 -4.32 7.72 18.80
N VAL A 193 -5.03 6.61 19.03
CA VAL A 193 -4.53 5.48 19.84
C VAL A 193 -3.31 4.85 19.21
N LEU A 194 -3.36 4.59 17.89
CA LEU A 194 -2.23 4.03 17.15
C LEU A 194 -1.02 4.97 17.12
N SER A 195 -1.26 6.29 17.07
CA SER A 195 -0.19 7.30 17.16
C SER A 195 0.54 7.24 18.48
N LEU A 196 -0.17 7.08 19.60
CA LEU A 196 0.45 6.90 20.91
C LEU A 196 1.33 5.65 20.93
N GLY A 197 0.85 4.53 20.41
CA GLY A 197 1.67 3.31 20.28
C GLY A 197 2.89 3.51 19.37
N ALA A 198 2.74 4.18 18.23
CA ALA A 198 3.84 4.47 17.31
C ALA A 198 4.93 5.38 17.91
N VAL A 199 4.53 6.25 18.84
CA VAL A 199 5.47 7.15 19.55
C VAL A 199 6.14 6.44 20.74
N PHE A 200 5.36 5.78 21.60
CA PHE A 200 5.84 5.37 22.92
C PHE A 200 6.11 3.87 23.07
N ALA A 201 5.49 2.98 22.28
CA ALA A 201 5.61 1.54 22.47
C ALA A 201 7.06 1.04 22.36
N GLY A 202 7.88 1.67 21.51
CA GLY A 202 9.30 1.35 21.40
C GLY A 202 10.07 1.63 22.69
N PHE A 203 9.91 2.82 23.23
CA PHE A 203 10.58 3.24 24.46
C PHE A 203 10.14 2.41 25.68
N VAL A 204 8.83 2.21 25.83
CA VAL A 204 8.27 1.53 27.01
C VAL A 204 8.64 0.05 27.05
N PHE A 205 8.58 -0.63 25.91
CA PHE A 205 8.67 -2.09 25.87
C PHE A 205 10.04 -2.63 25.40
N HIS A 206 10.98 -1.78 25.04
CA HIS A 206 12.30 -2.19 24.55
C HIS A 206 12.99 -3.17 25.50
N HIS A 207 13.12 -2.80 26.77
CA HIS A 207 13.78 -3.61 27.79
C HIS A 207 13.11 -4.98 27.95
N SER A 208 11.78 -5.02 28.05
CA SER A 208 11.04 -6.28 28.25
C SER A 208 11.21 -7.25 27.10
N PHE A 209 11.24 -6.75 25.85
CA PHE A 209 11.36 -7.63 24.67
C PHE A 209 12.79 -8.05 24.36
N ILE A 210 13.79 -7.20 24.66
CA ILE A 210 15.18 -7.43 24.26
C ILE A 210 16.00 -7.99 25.43
N ASP A 211 15.91 -7.39 26.62
CA ASP A 211 16.85 -7.62 27.70
C ASP A 211 16.31 -8.54 28.79
N ASP A 212 15.00 -8.80 28.83
CA ASP A 212 14.36 -9.56 29.91
C ASP A 212 13.95 -10.97 29.41
N ALA A 213 14.81 -11.97 29.75
CA ALA A 213 14.50 -13.37 29.46
C ALA A 213 13.25 -13.88 30.20
N ALA A 214 12.98 -13.34 31.41
CA ALA A 214 11.85 -13.75 32.23
C ALA A 214 10.50 -13.32 31.60
N PHE A 215 10.48 -12.21 30.89
CA PHE A 215 9.31 -11.75 30.14
C PHE A 215 8.78 -12.83 29.19
N TRP A 216 9.68 -13.58 28.56
CA TRP A 216 9.32 -14.60 27.60
C TRP A 216 8.88 -15.93 28.23
N ASN A 217 9.19 -16.17 29.49
CA ASN A 217 8.81 -17.38 30.24
C ASN A 217 9.03 -18.68 29.45
N GLY A 218 10.14 -18.76 28.70
CA GLY A 218 10.47 -19.93 27.88
C GLY A 218 9.69 -20.07 26.56
N ALA A 219 8.85 -19.11 26.18
CA ALA A 219 8.08 -19.15 24.95
C ALA A 219 8.94 -19.02 23.67
N ILE A 220 10.11 -18.37 23.78
CA ILE A 220 11.10 -18.25 22.70
C ILE A 220 12.49 -18.63 23.24
N ALA A 221 13.38 -19.07 22.33
CA ALA A 221 14.78 -19.23 22.67
C ALA A 221 15.41 -17.84 22.90
N TYR A 222 16.11 -17.70 24.02
CA TYR A 222 16.80 -16.47 24.40
C TYR A 222 18.32 -16.73 24.44
N ASP A 223 19.04 -16.02 23.56
CA ASP A 223 20.51 -16.13 23.46
C ASP A 223 21.18 -14.95 24.14
N GLU A 224 21.63 -15.17 25.40
CA GLU A 224 22.34 -14.16 26.20
C GLU A 224 23.64 -13.69 25.53
N HIS A 225 24.36 -14.59 24.83
CA HIS A 225 25.58 -14.21 24.14
C HIS A 225 25.32 -13.22 23.00
N LEU A 226 24.28 -13.47 22.20
CA LEU A 226 23.90 -12.57 21.12
C LEU A 226 23.48 -11.20 21.69
N ILE A 227 22.65 -11.18 22.73
CA ILE A 227 22.18 -9.93 23.35
C ILE A 227 23.39 -9.13 23.93
N HIS A 228 24.29 -9.79 24.61
CA HIS A 228 25.50 -9.12 25.12
C HIS A 228 26.37 -8.58 23.97
N ALA A 229 26.53 -9.34 22.89
CA ALA A 229 27.25 -8.91 21.68
C ALA A 229 26.60 -7.70 20.99
N MET A 230 25.27 -7.65 20.96
CA MET A 230 24.51 -6.49 20.43
C MET A 230 24.86 -5.20 21.19
N HIS A 231 24.93 -5.24 22.51
CA HIS A 231 25.29 -4.05 23.29
C HIS A 231 26.72 -3.59 23.02
N GLY A 232 27.62 -4.52 22.66
CA GLY A 232 29.03 -4.28 22.37
C GLY A 232 29.36 -3.84 20.96
N VAL A 233 28.37 -3.71 20.05
CA VAL A 233 28.64 -3.34 18.64
C VAL A 233 29.25 -1.94 18.54
N PRO A 234 30.12 -1.68 17.55
CA PRO A 234 30.74 -0.38 17.34
C PRO A 234 29.69 0.73 17.11
N LEU A 235 30.03 1.94 17.54
CA LEU A 235 29.13 3.11 17.44
C LEU A 235 28.65 3.37 16.00
N TRP A 236 29.49 3.13 14.99
CA TRP A 236 29.09 3.31 13.60
C TRP A 236 27.94 2.37 13.18
N VAL A 237 27.89 1.15 13.73
CA VAL A 237 26.78 0.20 13.49
C VAL A 237 25.48 0.78 14.06
N LYS A 238 25.49 1.29 15.29
CA LYS A 238 24.34 1.93 15.95
C LYS A 238 23.85 3.17 15.20
N LEU A 239 24.78 3.93 14.59
CA LEU A 239 24.44 5.13 13.84
C LEU A 239 24.04 4.86 12.38
N THR A 240 24.29 3.65 11.84
CA THR A 240 24.02 3.34 10.44
C THR A 240 22.55 3.56 10.08
N ALA A 241 21.60 3.06 10.88
CA ALA A 241 20.17 3.23 10.62
C ALA A 241 19.77 4.71 10.60
N THR A 242 20.25 5.50 11.55
CA THR A 242 20.01 6.95 11.61
C THR A 242 20.62 7.67 10.41
N CYS A 243 21.86 7.33 10.03
CA CYS A 243 22.52 7.95 8.86
C CYS A 243 21.77 7.66 7.55
N VAL A 244 21.42 6.39 7.28
CA VAL A 244 20.71 6.03 6.05
C VAL A 244 19.28 6.62 6.02
N MET A 245 18.62 6.73 7.17
CA MET A 245 17.34 7.40 7.32
C MET A 245 17.44 8.88 6.94
N LEU A 246 18.45 9.60 7.44
CA LEU A 246 18.68 11.01 7.11
C LEU A 246 19.04 11.22 5.64
N ILE A 247 19.83 10.31 5.05
CA ILE A 247 20.15 10.33 3.62
C ILE A 247 18.87 10.16 2.79
N GLY A 248 18.01 9.17 3.14
CA GLY A 248 16.74 8.95 2.46
C GLY A 248 15.80 10.16 2.53
N LEU A 249 15.69 10.79 3.70
CA LEU A 249 14.96 12.04 3.90
C LEU A 249 15.52 13.17 3.03
N ALA A 250 16.85 13.36 3.04
CA ALA A 250 17.51 14.43 2.28
C ALA A 250 17.28 14.27 0.77
N ILE A 251 17.40 13.04 0.24
CA ILE A 251 17.12 12.74 -1.17
C ILE A 251 15.66 13.03 -1.50
N ALA A 252 14.72 12.59 -0.64
CA ALA A 252 13.30 12.86 -0.85
C ALA A 252 12.99 14.37 -0.82
N TRP A 253 13.57 15.11 0.12
CA TRP A 253 13.40 16.55 0.22
C TRP A 253 13.95 17.27 -1.01
N LEU A 254 15.14 16.90 -1.48
CA LEU A 254 15.74 17.46 -2.68
C LEU A 254 14.85 17.23 -3.91
N ALA A 255 14.33 16.01 -4.08
CA ALA A 255 13.59 15.61 -5.27
C ALA A 255 12.13 16.12 -5.31
N TYR A 256 11.48 16.30 -4.14
CA TYR A 256 10.05 16.61 -4.09
C TYR A 256 9.69 17.97 -3.51
N ILE A 257 10.64 18.66 -2.86
CA ILE A 257 10.44 20.00 -2.29
C ILE A 257 11.33 21.04 -3.00
N LYS A 258 12.63 20.77 -3.09
CA LYS A 258 13.61 21.76 -3.60
C LYS A 258 13.62 21.82 -5.12
N ASP A 259 13.75 20.67 -5.78
CA ASP A 259 13.79 20.59 -7.25
C ASP A 259 12.88 19.45 -7.75
N THR A 260 11.65 19.81 -8.04
CA THR A 260 10.63 18.87 -8.51
C THR A 260 10.87 18.33 -9.93
N THR A 261 11.92 18.79 -10.62
CA THR A 261 12.30 18.29 -11.96
C THR A 261 13.17 17.05 -11.89
N ILE A 262 13.81 16.76 -10.74
CA ILE A 262 14.71 15.61 -10.57
C ILE A 262 14.05 14.27 -10.92
N PRO A 263 12.81 13.96 -10.43
CA PRO A 263 12.18 12.69 -10.77
C PRO A 263 11.97 12.48 -12.28
N ALA A 264 11.53 13.54 -13.00
CA ALA A 264 11.32 13.48 -14.44
C ALA A 264 12.63 13.24 -15.20
N LYS A 265 13.67 14.01 -14.89
CA LYS A 265 15.02 13.84 -15.48
C LYS A 265 15.60 12.44 -15.21
N THR A 266 15.39 11.91 -13.99
CA THR A 266 15.84 10.56 -13.64
C THR A 266 15.15 9.51 -14.51
N VAL A 267 13.82 9.62 -14.71
CA VAL A 267 13.07 8.72 -15.58
C VAL A 267 13.60 8.73 -17.02
N GLU A 268 13.93 9.92 -17.55
CA GLU A 268 14.51 10.05 -18.90
C GLU A 268 15.86 9.35 -19.01
N GLN A 269 16.72 9.45 -17.99
CA GLN A 269 18.05 8.85 -18.00
C GLN A 269 18.03 7.33 -17.85
N ILE A 270 17.11 6.78 -17.03
CA ILE A 270 17.04 5.35 -16.71
C ILE A 270 15.75 4.69 -17.22
N THR A 271 15.24 5.15 -18.36
CA THR A 271 13.96 4.67 -18.95
C THR A 271 13.79 3.15 -18.96
N PRO A 272 14.79 2.31 -19.36
CA PRO A 272 14.60 0.85 -19.35
C PRO A 272 14.34 0.28 -17.95
N ILE A 273 15.11 0.76 -16.96
CA ILE A 273 14.97 0.34 -15.55
C ILE A 273 13.61 0.83 -15.01
N TYR A 274 13.26 2.08 -15.30
CA TYR A 274 11.98 2.63 -14.92
C TYR A 274 10.80 1.81 -15.47
N ARG A 275 10.81 1.46 -16.78
CA ARG A 275 9.77 0.63 -17.40
C ARG A 275 9.68 -0.75 -16.77
N PHE A 276 10.81 -1.36 -16.41
CA PHE A 276 10.83 -2.66 -15.75
C PHE A 276 10.13 -2.62 -14.38
N PHE A 277 10.41 -1.60 -13.56
CA PHE A 277 9.76 -1.42 -12.27
C PHE A 277 8.30 -0.93 -12.40
N TYR A 278 8.02 -0.05 -13.35
CA TYR A 278 6.68 0.48 -13.61
C TYR A 278 5.70 -0.63 -14.02
N ASN A 279 6.15 -1.56 -14.86
CA ASN A 279 5.40 -2.75 -15.25
C ASN A 279 5.49 -3.89 -14.22
N LYS A 280 5.82 -3.59 -12.97
CA LYS A 280 5.83 -4.57 -11.85
C LYS A 280 6.66 -5.82 -12.18
N TRP A 281 7.85 -5.63 -12.79
CA TRP A 281 8.76 -6.70 -13.19
C TRP A 281 8.17 -7.65 -14.24
N TYR A 282 7.13 -7.25 -14.91
CA TYR A 282 6.36 -8.06 -15.88
C TYR A 282 5.80 -9.37 -15.30
N PHE A 283 5.56 -9.42 -13.98
CA PHE A 283 4.98 -10.62 -13.37
C PHE A 283 3.53 -10.83 -13.81
N ASP A 284 2.75 -9.77 -14.00
CA ASP A 284 1.36 -9.88 -14.45
C ASP A 284 1.30 -10.50 -15.86
N GLU A 285 2.21 -10.10 -16.76
CA GLU A 285 2.34 -10.64 -18.11
C GLU A 285 2.82 -12.09 -18.09
N LEU A 286 3.77 -12.41 -17.21
CA LEU A 286 4.29 -13.76 -17.04
C LEU A 286 3.19 -14.71 -16.54
N TYR A 287 2.43 -14.30 -15.52
CA TYR A 287 1.31 -15.10 -15.01
C TYR A 287 0.19 -15.23 -16.04
N ASN A 288 -0.09 -14.19 -16.80
CA ASN A 288 -1.05 -14.27 -17.91
C ASN A 288 -0.61 -15.32 -18.94
N LEU A 289 0.68 -15.35 -19.29
CA LEU A 289 1.23 -16.32 -20.26
C LEU A 289 1.22 -17.76 -19.72
N ILE A 290 1.65 -17.96 -18.47
CA ILE A 290 1.87 -19.30 -17.90
C ILE A 290 0.57 -19.92 -17.36
N PHE A 291 -0.31 -19.13 -16.77
CA PHE A 291 -1.49 -19.65 -16.06
C PHE A 291 -2.81 -19.25 -16.74
N ILE A 292 -3.01 -17.96 -17.03
CA ILE A 292 -4.31 -17.46 -17.46
C ILE A 292 -4.64 -17.94 -18.88
N LYS A 293 -3.76 -17.70 -19.85
CA LYS A 293 -3.97 -18.13 -21.23
C LYS A 293 -4.14 -19.65 -21.37
N PRO A 294 -3.30 -20.50 -20.73
CA PRO A 294 -3.54 -21.96 -20.74
C PRO A 294 -4.85 -22.35 -20.07
N ALA A 295 -5.21 -21.75 -18.93
CA ALA A 295 -6.48 -22.06 -18.26
C ALA A 295 -7.69 -21.75 -19.15
N PHE A 296 -7.71 -20.59 -19.81
CA PHE A 296 -8.75 -20.25 -20.80
C PHE A 296 -8.74 -21.18 -22.02
N TRP A 297 -7.55 -21.58 -22.47
CA TRP A 297 -7.43 -22.56 -23.57
C TRP A 297 -8.04 -23.92 -23.17
N PHE A 298 -7.67 -24.44 -22.00
CA PHE A 298 -8.27 -25.68 -21.48
C PHE A 298 -9.78 -25.56 -21.24
N GLY A 299 -10.24 -24.47 -20.64
CA GLY A 299 -11.67 -24.23 -20.44
C GLY A 299 -12.43 -24.22 -21.76
N ARG A 300 -11.87 -23.59 -22.81
CA ARG A 300 -12.46 -23.60 -24.15
C ARG A 300 -12.46 -25.00 -24.76
N GLN A 301 -11.40 -25.81 -24.57
CA GLN A 301 -11.38 -27.20 -25.04
C GLN A 301 -12.44 -28.06 -24.34
N PHE A 302 -12.57 -27.95 -23.03
CA PHE A 302 -13.58 -28.68 -22.26
C PHE A 302 -15.00 -28.26 -22.65
N TRP A 303 -15.24 -26.98 -22.77
CA TRP A 303 -16.53 -26.47 -23.22
C TRP A 303 -16.87 -26.93 -24.65
N GLN A 304 -16.00 -26.68 -25.62
CA GLN A 304 -16.31 -26.99 -27.02
C GLN A 304 -16.34 -28.50 -27.33
N ARG A 305 -15.39 -29.25 -26.80
CA ARG A 305 -15.27 -30.69 -27.07
C ARG A 305 -16.05 -31.54 -26.07
N GLY A 306 -16.02 -31.17 -24.79
CA GLY A 306 -16.74 -31.86 -23.73
C GLY A 306 -18.23 -31.56 -23.74
N ASP A 307 -18.58 -30.34 -23.36
CA ASP A 307 -19.99 -29.96 -23.18
C ASP A 307 -20.74 -29.95 -24.51
N VAL A 308 -20.33 -29.14 -25.45
CA VAL A 308 -21.04 -28.98 -26.74
C VAL A 308 -20.84 -30.22 -27.64
N GLY A 309 -19.60 -30.73 -27.72
CA GLY A 309 -19.27 -31.83 -28.64
C GLY A 309 -19.75 -33.21 -28.20
N ILE A 310 -19.76 -33.47 -26.91
CA ILE A 310 -20.11 -34.80 -26.34
C ILE A 310 -21.44 -34.72 -25.59
N ILE A 311 -21.53 -33.93 -24.54
CA ILE A 311 -22.68 -33.93 -23.64
C ILE A 311 -23.92 -33.43 -24.36
N ASP A 312 -23.89 -32.26 -24.99
CA ASP A 312 -25.05 -31.72 -25.69
C ASP A 312 -25.42 -32.55 -26.92
N ARG A 313 -24.40 -32.99 -27.66
CA ARG A 313 -24.64 -33.74 -28.91
C ARG A 313 -25.21 -35.14 -28.67
N PHE A 314 -24.73 -35.85 -27.67
CA PHE A 314 -25.20 -37.22 -27.37
C PHE A 314 -26.27 -37.27 -26.26
N GLY A 315 -26.35 -36.25 -25.39
CA GLY A 315 -27.36 -36.11 -24.36
C GLY A 315 -28.64 -35.44 -24.89
N PRO A 316 -28.91 -34.17 -24.52
CA PRO A 316 -30.20 -33.53 -24.83
C PRO A 316 -30.51 -33.49 -26.31
N ASN A 317 -29.56 -33.04 -27.13
CA ASN A 317 -29.76 -32.88 -28.57
C ASN A 317 -29.78 -34.26 -29.28
N GLY A 318 -28.98 -35.21 -28.84
CA GLY A 318 -28.99 -36.57 -29.41
C GLY A 318 -30.28 -37.31 -29.13
N VAL A 319 -30.82 -37.23 -27.92
CA VAL A 319 -32.12 -37.79 -27.56
C VAL A 319 -33.24 -37.12 -28.34
N GLN A 320 -33.17 -35.79 -28.48
CA GLN A 320 -34.14 -35.08 -29.32
C GLN A 320 -34.11 -35.54 -30.78
N HIS A 321 -32.94 -35.70 -31.38
CA HIS A 321 -32.80 -36.24 -32.74
C HIS A 321 -33.40 -37.66 -32.90
N ILE A 322 -33.13 -38.54 -31.93
CA ILE A 322 -33.70 -39.88 -31.94
C ILE A 322 -35.22 -39.86 -31.80
N LEU A 323 -35.76 -39.03 -30.92
CA LEU A 323 -37.20 -38.89 -30.71
C LEU A 323 -37.91 -38.29 -31.93
N VAL A 324 -37.32 -37.30 -32.58
CA VAL A 324 -37.85 -36.69 -33.83
C VAL A 324 -37.79 -37.69 -34.97
N SER A 325 -36.66 -38.41 -35.13
CA SER A 325 -36.53 -39.42 -36.17
C SER A 325 -37.46 -40.63 -35.95
N ALA A 326 -37.75 -41.01 -34.70
CA ALA A 326 -38.75 -42.02 -34.40
C ALA A 326 -40.19 -41.54 -34.55
N GLY A 327 -40.42 -40.23 -34.35
CA GLY A 327 -41.73 -39.59 -34.54
C GLY A 327 -42.11 -39.35 -36.01
N ASP A 328 -41.14 -39.12 -36.90
CA ASP A 328 -41.37 -38.99 -38.36
C ASP A 328 -41.82 -40.34 -39.02
N GLY A 329 -41.61 -41.44 -38.33
CA GLY A 329 -42.11 -42.78 -38.78
C GLY A 329 -43.58 -43.05 -38.44
N THR A 330 -44.23 -42.22 -37.64
CA THR A 330 -45.66 -42.34 -37.26
C THR A 330 -46.33 -40.98 -37.41
N HIS A 331 -47.10 -40.84 -38.51
CA HIS A 331 -48.00 -39.75 -38.84
C HIS A 331 -48.23 -38.64 -37.81
N GLY A 332 -47.90 -37.41 -38.17
CA GLY A 332 -48.48 -36.23 -37.54
C GLY A 332 -47.60 -35.03 -37.51
N GLN A 333 -47.85 -34.07 -38.34
CA GLN A 333 -47.22 -32.72 -38.39
C GLN A 333 -47.23 -32.07 -37.01
N LEU A 334 -46.09 -31.98 -36.38
CA LEU A 334 -45.83 -30.98 -35.34
C LEU A 334 -44.95 -29.87 -35.94
N ARG A 335 -45.58 -28.75 -36.21
CA ARG A 335 -44.93 -27.52 -36.69
C ARG A 335 -43.76 -27.15 -35.77
N SER A 336 -42.56 -27.18 -36.29
CA SER A 336 -41.37 -26.64 -35.72
C SER A 336 -41.58 -25.19 -35.25
N SER A 337 -41.66 -24.96 -33.95
CA SER A 337 -41.47 -23.63 -33.41
C SER A 337 -39.98 -23.34 -33.42
N ARG A 338 -39.56 -22.41 -34.24
CA ARG A 338 -38.19 -21.86 -34.27
C ARG A 338 -37.75 -21.44 -32.86
N SER A 339 -36.83 -22.16 -32.25
CA SER A 339 -36.11 -21.67 -31.12
C SER A 339 -35.21 -20.52 -31.57
N ARG A 340 -35.47 -19.34 -31.02
CA ARG A 340 -34.59 -18.16 -31.18
C ARG A 340 -33.26 -18.44 -30.53
N THR A 341 -32.22 -18.47 -31.33
CA THR A 341 -30.86 -18.44 -30.90
C THR A 341 -30.62 -17.13 -30.13
N PHE A 342 -30.33 -17.19 -28.85
CA PHE A 342 -29.79 -16.05 -28.13
C PHE A 342 -28.38 -15.82 -28.64
N ALA A 343 -28.19 -14.75 -29.39
CA ALA A 343 -26.89 -14.18 -29.66
C ALA A 343 -26.38 -13.57 -28.32
N ALA A 344 -25.33 -14.15 -27.76
CA ALA A 344 -24.59 -13.53 -26.71
C ALA A 344 -23.83 -12.34 -27.32
N SER A 345 -24.30 -11.13 -27.00
CA SER A 345 -23.57 -9.89 -27.25
C SER A 345 -22.37 -9.83 -26.33
N GLU A 346 -21.26 -9.40 -26.91
CA GLU A 346 -19.98 -9.07 -26.31
C GLU A 346 -20.08 -8.24 -25.03
N VAL A 347 -19.29 -8.59 -24.01
CA VAL A 347 -18.58 -7.67 -23.13
C VAL A 347 -17.13 -8.17 -22.94
#